data_94d49828555afe3759660b7d59637dc5
#
_entry.id   94d49828555afe3759660b7d59637dc5
#
_cell.length_a   1.000
_cell.length_b   1.000
_cell.length_c   1.000
_cell.angle_alpha   90.00
_cell.angle_beta   90.00
_cell.angle_gamma   90.00
#
_symmetry.space_group_name_H-M   'P 1'
#
loop_
_entity.id
_entity.type
_entity.pdbx_description
1 polymer ?
#
loop_
_entity_poly.entity_id
_entity_poly.type
_entity_poly.pdbx_seq_one_letter_code
_entity_poly.pdbx_strand_id
1 'polypeptide(L)'
;MLIPSKLSRPVRLQNTVVRDRLLAKLAGAANYRLTLVNCPAGYGKTTLVAQWAAGKSDLGWYSLDESDNQPERFASYLIAALQQATTGHCVKSEALSQKHQYANPFGAVCPAVYRAV
;
A
#
# COMPACT_ATOMS: atom_id res chain seq x y z
N MET A 1 2.69 -18.06 6.62
CA MET A 1 1.54 -17.38 7.25
C MET A 1 1.80 -15.88 7.28
N LEU A 2 0.87 -15.07 6.78
CA LEU A 2 1.01 -13.63 6.74
C LEU A 2 0.58 -13.00 8.07
N ILE A 3 1.28 -11.98 8.53
CA ILE A 3 0.98 -11.25 9.77
C ILE A 3 -0.07 -10.17 9.44
N PRO A 4 -1.30 -10.24 9.98
CA PRO A 4 -2.37 -9.31 9.62
C PRO A 4 -2.05 -7.84 9.90
N SER A 5 -1.28 -7.55 10.94
CA SER A 5 -0.91 -6.17 11.29
C SER A 5 -0.09 -5.45 10.21
N LYS A 6 0.67 -6.18 9.39
CA LYS A 6 1.40 -5.61 8.25
C LYS A 6 0.48 -5.17 7.11
N LEU A 7 -0.69 -5.76 7.02
CA LEU A 7 -1.69 -5.48 5.99
C LEU A 7 -2.83 -4.58 6.51
N SER A 8 -2.76 -4.15 7.76
CA SER A 8 -3.76 -3.30 8.38
C SER A 8 -3.38 -1.83 8.26
N ARG A 9 -4.32 -1.01 7.84
CA ARG A 9 -4.16 0.44 7.82
C ARG A 9 -4.02 0.97 9.25
N PRO A 10 -3.18 1.98 9.51
CA PRO A 10 -3.15 2.65 10.79
C PRO A 10 -4.52 3.26 11.10
N VAL A 11 -4.95 3.11 12.35
CA VAL A 11 -6.20 3.70 12.83
C VAL A 11 -6.05 5.23 12.85
N ARG A 12 -7.05 5.94 12.31
CA ARG A 12 -7.08 7.39 12.38
C ARG A 12 -7.30 7.82 13.83
N LEU A 13 -6.33 8.51 14.40
CA LEU A 13 -6.47 9.12 15.71
C LEU A 13 -7.41 10.34 15.63
N GLN A 14 -8.35 10.45 16.56
CA GLN A 14 -9.42 11.48 16.51
C GLN A 14 -8.90 12.91 16.67
N ASN A 15 -7.76 13.11 17.31
CA ASN A 15 -7.20 14.43 17.63
C ASN A 15 -5.96 14.78 16.78
N THR A 16 -5.96 14.43 15.51
CA THR A 16 -4.85 14.75 14.61
C THR A 16 -5.11 16.04 13.83
N VAL A 17 -4.06 16.84 13.67
CA VAL A 17 -4.12 18.05 12.84
C VAL A 17 -4.33 17.65 11.38
N VAL A 18 -5.36 18.20 10.76
CA VAL A 18 -5.63 18.00 9.33
C VAL A 18 -4.79 18.98 8.53
N ARG A 19 -3.98 18.48 7.60
CA ARG A 19 -3.12 19.29 6.73
C ARG A 19 -3.68 19.32 5.32
N ASP A 20 -4.70 20.18 5.12
CA ASP A 20 -5.48 20.24 3.88
C ASP A 20 -4.62 20.43 2.63
N ARG A 21 -3.58 21.26 2.71
CA ARG A 21 -2.65 21.49 1.60
C ARG A 21 -1.92 20.22 1.15
N LEU A 22 -1.49 19.39 2.11
CA LEU A 22 -0.80 18.13 1.82
C LEU A 22 -1.78 17.06 1.36
N LEU A 23 -2.96 17.02 1.93
CA LEU A 23 -4.03 16.11 1.49
C LEU A 23 -4.46 16.42 0.06
N ALA A 24 -4.55 17.70 -0.31
CA ALA A 24 -4.83 18.11 -1.69
C ALA A 24 -3.73 17.63 -2.66
N LYS A 25 -2.46 17.69 -2.27
CA LYS A 25 -1.36 17.12 -3.07
C LYS A 25 -1.49 15.61 -3.23
N LEU A 26 -1.83 14.89 -2.16
CA LEU A 26 -2.05 13.44 -2.21
C LEU A 26 -3.29 13.06 -3.02
N ALA A 27 -4.29 13.92 -3.10
CA ALA A 27 -5.46 13.69 -3.96
C ALA A 27 -5.07 13.55 -5.43
N GLY A 28 -4.01 14.23 -5.87
CA GLY A 28 -3.45 14.10 -7.22
C GLY A 28 -2.62 12.83 -7.45
N ALA A 29 -2.37 12.03 -6.41
CA ALA A 29 -1.52 10.84 -6.50
C ALA A 29 -2.05 9.77 -7.48
N ALA A 30 -3.37 9.70 -7.68
CA ALA A 30 -4.00 8.77 -8.63
C ALA A 30 -3.57 9.00 -10.09
N ASN A 31 -3.04 10.19 -10.42
CA ASN A 31 -2.55 10.53 -11.75
C ASN A 31 -1.11 10.04 -12.00
N TYR A 32 -0.46 9.49 -10.98
CA TYR A 32 0.94 9.05 -11.04
C TYR A 32 1.05 7.57 -10.68
N ARG A 33 2.02 6.88 -11.28
CA ARG A 33 2.32 5.48 -10.97
C ARG A 33 3.01 5.30 -9.63
N LEU A 34 3.74 6.33 -9.18
CA LEU A 34 4.45 6.34 -7.91
C LEU A 34 4.33 7.73 -7.29
N THR A 35 3.98 7.75 -6.02
CA THR A 35 4.05 8.94 -5.17
C THR A 35 4.91 8.63 -3.96
N LEU A 36 5.99 9.40 -3.76
CA LEU A 36 6.89 9.25 -2.63
C LEU A 36 6.60 10.31 -1.58
N VAL A 37 6.30 9.88 -0.36
CA VAL A 37 6.21 10.75 0.82
C VAL A 37 7.44 10.52 1.67
N ASN A 38 8.36 11.48 1.66
CA ASN A 38 9.63 11.40 2.37
C ASN A 38 9.81 12.60 3.29
N CYS A 39 10.07 12.35 4.56
CA CYS A 39 10.48 13.35 5.54
C CYS A 39 11.08 12.64 6.77
N PRO A 40 11.80 13.35 7.66
CA PRO A 40 12.33 12.78 8.90
C PRO A 40 11.23 12.19 9.78
N ALA A 41 11.62 11.28 10.70
CA ALA A 41 10.71 10.70 11.67
C ALA A 41 10.05 11.82 12.54
N GLY A 42 8.79 11.62 12.92
CA GLY A 42 8.04 12.57 13.75
C GLY A 42 7.32 13.70 13.00
N TYR A 43 7.43 13.77 11.67
CA TYR A 43 6.73 14.78 10.85
C TYR A 43 5.29 14.35 10.44
N GLY A 44 4.81 13.21 10.93
CA GLY A 44 3.42 12.78 10.72
C GLY A 44 3.14 12.19 9.34
N LYS A 45 4.12 11.55 8.69
CA LYS A 45 3.93 10.84 7.40
C LYS A 45 2.80 9.84 7.45
N THR A 46 2.87 8.92 8.41
CA THR A 46 1.88 7.86 8.58
C THR A 46 0.50 8.43 8.87
N THR A 47 0.42 9.45 9.72
CA THR A 47 -0.82 10.17 10.00
C THR A 47 -1.42 10.79 8.75
N LEU A 48 -0.61 11.46 7.94
CA LEU A 48 -1.03 12.09 6.70
C LEU A 48 -1.58 11.05 5.70
N VAL A 49 -0.85 9.97 5.50
CA VAL A 49 -1.26 8.91 4.58
C VAL A 49 -2.49 8.17 5.10
N ALA A 50 -2.61 7.96 6.41
CA ALA A 50 -3.80 7.38 7.02
C ALA A 50 -5.04 8.29 6.85
N GLN A 51 -4.89 9.59 6.99
CA GLN A 51 -5.96 10.55 6.72
C GLN A 51 -6.41 10.52 5.25
N TRP A 52 -5.45 10.50 4.33
CA TRP A 52 -5.73 10.41 2.90
C TRP A 52 -6.39 9.07 2.53
N ALA A 53 -5.99 7.96 3.17
CA ALA A 53 -6.52 6.63 2.94
C ALA A 53 -7.91 6.42 3.56
N ALA A 54 -8.32 7.27 4.51
CA ALA A 54 -9.60 7.17 5.17
C ALA A 54 -10.76 7.27 4.15
N GLY A 55 -11.70 6.34 4.23
CA GLY A 55 -12.85 6.30 3.31
C GLY A 55 -12.57 5.70 1.92
N LYS A 56 -11.33 5.31 1.62
CA LYS A 56 -11.00 4.59 0.38
C LYS A 56 -11.18 3.09 0.58
N SER A 57 -11.99 2.45 -0.25
CA SER A 57 -12.23 1.01 -0.21
C SER A 57 -11.27 0.21 -1.11
N ASP A 58 -10.76 0.84 -2.15
CA ASP A 58 -9.91 0.28 -3.21
C ASP A 58 -8.41 0.45 -2.95
N LEU A 59 -8.01 0.41 -1.68
CA LEU A 59 -6.64 0.64 -1.25
C LEU A 59 -6.10 -0.55 -0.45
N GLY A 60 -5.01 -1.14 -0.93
CA GLY A 60 -4.21 -2.10 -0.17
C GLY A 60 -3.18 -1.40 0.71
N TRP A 61 -2.89 -1.98 1.86
CA TRP A 61 -1.87 -1.48 2.79
C TRP A 61 -0.80 -2.54 3.03
N TYR A 62 0.47 -2.14 3.01
CA TYR A 62 1.58 -3.00 3.37
C TYR A 62 2.66 -2.22 4.13
N SER A 63 2.86 -2.58 5.39
CA SER A 63 3.93 -2.05 6.24
C SER A 63 5.16 -2.94 6.14
N LEU A 64 6.27 -2.38 5.66
CA LEU A 64 7.53 -3.06 5.45
C LEU A 64 8.44 -2.94 6.68
N ASP A 65 9.18 -4.02 6.96
CA ASP A 65 10.28 -4.03 7.91
C ASP A 65 11.49 -4.80 7.36
N GLU A 66 12.55 -4.94 8.14
CA GLU A 66 13.78 -5.61 7.71
C GLU A 66 13.58 -7.08 7.30
N SER A 67 12.59 -7.76 7.87
CA SER A 67 12.28 -9.15 7.52
C SER A 67 11.73 -9.31 6.10
N ASP A 68 11.29 -8.23 5.47
CA ASP A 68 10.74 -8.21 4.12
C ASP A 68 11.82 -8.09 3.02
N ASN A 69 13.11 -8.13 3.40
CA ASN A 69 14.22 -8.20 2.44
C ASN A 69 14.31 -9.53 1.68
N GLN A 70 13.51 -10.53 2.06
CA GLN A 70 13.39 -11.78 1.32
C GLN A 70 12.39 -11.60 0.16
N PRO A 71 12.78 -11.83 -1.11
CA PRO A 71 11.92 -11.57 -2.27
C PRO A 71 10.58 -12.31 -2.23
N GLU A 72 10.58 -13.57 -1.81
CA GLU A 72 9.37 -14.39 -1.74
C GLU A 72 8.39 -13.86 -0.68
N ARG A 73 8.94 -13.43 0.46
CA ARG A 73 8.15 -12.84 1.53
C ARG A 73 7.56 -11.50 1.10
N PHE A 74 8.38 -10.64 0.52
CA PHE A 74 7.94 -9.36 -0.03
C PHE A 74 6.82 -9.56 -1.07
N ALA A 75 7.01 -10.47 -2.03
CA ALA A 75 6.03 -10.74 -3.07
C ALA A 75 4.70 -11.25 -2.49
N SER A 76 4.74 -12.14 -1.50
CA SER A 76 3.54 -12.69 -0.86
C SER A 76 2.70 -11.61 -0.17
N TYR A 77 3.35 -10.71 0.58
CA TYR A 77 2.65 -9.59 1.22
C TYR A 77 2.15 -8.55 0.22
N LEU A 78 2.92 -8.29 -0.84
CA LEU A 78 2.51 -7.38 -1.90
C LEU A 78 1.24 -7.89 -2.60
N ILE A 79 1.21 -9.16 -2.94
CA ILE A 79 0.02 -9.80 -3.54
C ILE A 79 -1.18 -9.69 -2.59
N ALA A 80 -1.00 -9.99 -1.31
CA ALA A 80 -2.08 -9.89 -0.32
C ALA A 80 -2.61 -8.44 -0.18
N ALA A 81 -1.72 -7.44 -0.19
CA ALA A 81 -2.12 -6.04 -0.18
C ALA A 81 -2.90 -5.64 -1.45
N LEU A 82 -2.48 -6.13 -2.61
CA LEU A 82 -3.18 -5.90 -3.87
C LEU A 82 -4.56 -6.58 -3.90
N GLN A 83 -4.69 -7.76 -3.30
CA GLN A 83 -5.98 -8.44 -3.14
C GLN A 83 -6.96 -7.64 -2.27
N GLN A 84 -6.46 -6.95 -1.25
CA GLN A 84 -7.31 -6.04 -0.46
C GLN A 84 -7.84 -4.86 -1.29
N ALA A 85 -7.03 -4.35 -2.21
CA ALA A 85 -7.41 -3.24 -3.07
C ALA A 85 -8.39 -3.65 -4.18
N THR A 86 -8.26 -4.89 -4.69
CA THR A 86 -9.03 -5.39 -5.82
C THR A 86 -9.66 -6.72 -5.49
N THR A 87 -10.88 -6.70 -4.98
CA THR A 87 -11.65 -7.94 -4.76
C THR A 87 -11.75 -8.77 -6.04
N GLY A 88 -10.95 -9.81 -6.14
CA GLY A 88 -11.05 -10.85 -7.15
C GLY A 88 -10.09 -10.79 -8.36
N HIS A 89 -9.39 -9.68 -8.62
CA HIS A 89 -8.50 -9.60 -9.78
C HIS A 89 -7.09 -10.16 -9.56
N CYS A 90 -6.61 -10.24 -8.32
CA CYS A 90 -5.26 -10.71 -8.00
C CYS A 90 -5.14 -12.22 -7.74
N VAL A 91 -6.22 -12.98 -7.76
CA VAL A 91 -6.21 -14.45 -7.59
C VAL A 91 -5.37 -15.14 -8.67
N LYS A 92 -5.34 -14.58 -9.89
CA LYS A 92 -4.50 -15.10 -10.98
C LYS A 92 -3.01 -14.86 -10.76
N SER A 93 -2.62 -13.86 -9.99
CA SER A 93 -1.23 -13.54 -9.71
C SER A 93 -0.59 -14.50 -8.71
N GLU A 94 -1.35 -15.02 -7.76
CA GLU A 94 -0.89 -16.06 -6.82
C GLU A 94 -0.51 -17.36 -7.54
N ALA A 95 -1.33 -17.78 -8.50
CA ALA A 95 -1.06 -18.97 -9.31
C ALA A 95 0.19 -18.80 -10.21
N LEU A 96 0.50 -17.59 -10.64
CA LEU A 96 1.67 -17.27 -11.46
C LEU A 96 2.95 -17.19 -10.62
N SER A 97 2.87 -16.72 -9.38
CA SER A 97 3.99 -16.69 -8.43
C SER A 97 4.50 -18.10 -8.12
N GLN A 98 3.61 -19.08 -8.03
CA GLN A 98 3.97 -20.48 -7.78
C GLN A 98 4.63 -21.18 -8.98
N LYS A 99 4.50 -20.62 -10.19
CA LYS A 99 5.00 -21.26 -11.43
C LYS A 99 6.30 -20.66 -11.98
N HIS A 100 6.99 -19.77 -11.25
CA HIS A 100 8.23 -19.11 -11.72
C HIS A 100 8.16 -18.48 -13.13
N GLN A 101 6.98 -18.22 -13.65
CA GLN A 101 6.83 -17.52 -14.92
C GLN A 101 6.60 -16.03 -14.62
N TYR A 102 7.67 -15.24 -14.66
CA TYR A 102 7.63 -13.79 -14.68
C TYR A 102 7.04 -13.28 -16.01
N ALA A 103 5.77 -13.52 -16.24
CA ALA A 103 5.02 -12.72 -17.20
C ALA A 103 4.56 -11.46 -16.45
N ASN A 104 4.95 -10.30 -16.97
CA ASN A 104 4.73 -8.96 -16.45
C ASN A 104 3.36 -8.82 -15.72
N PRO A 105 3.28 -8.88 -14.39
CA PRO A 105 2.02 -8.86 -13.67
C PRO A 105 1.37 -7.48 -13.62
N PHE A 106 2.04 -6.47 -14.18
CA PHE A 106 1.62 -5.07 -14.09
C PHE A 106 0.80 -4.56 -15.30
N GLY A 107 0.34 -5.46 -16.17
CA GLY A 107 -0.49 -5.10 -17.31
C GLY A 107 -1.94 -4.75 -16.97
N ALA A 108 -2.42 -5.04 -15.77
CA ALA A 108 -3.71 -4.58 -15.27
C ALA A 108 -3.45 -3.43 -14.29
N VAL A 109 -4.11 -2.31 -14.47
CA VAL A 109 -4.05 -1.13 -13.60
C VAL A 109 -4.40 -1.55 -12.17
N CYS A 110 -3.39 -1.82 -11.35
CA CYS A 110 -3.59 -1.94 -9.91
C CYS A 110 -3.53 -0.52 -9.31
N PRO A 111 -4.56 -0.09 -8.59
CA PRO A 111 -4.48 1.13 -7.82
C PRO A 111 -3.35 1.03 -6.79
N ALA A 112 -2.69 2.12 -6.59
CA ALA A 112 -1.40 2.28 -5.95
C ALA A 112 -1.25 1.59 -4.59
N VAL A 113 -0.14 0.89 -4.42
CA VAL A 113 0.36 0.46 -3.11
C VAL A 113 1.23 1.58 -2.55
N TYR A 114 0.87 2.10 -1.39
CA TYR A 114 1.59 3.19 -0.75
C TYR A 114 2.34 2.68 0.49
N ARG A 115 3.56 3.16 0.65
CA ARG A 115 4.34 3.01 1.87
C ARG A 115 4.54 4.37 2.51
N ALA A 116 4.20 4.51 3.79
CA ALA A 116 4.75 5.55 4.66
C ALA A 116 6.01 5.00 5.35
N VAL A 117 7.13 5.61 5.10
CA VAL A 117 8.39 5.29 5.77
C VAL A 117 8.64 6.33 6.86
#